data_07871ec8f06cb9d021f334f8b62b10f2
#
_entry.id   07871ec8f06cb9d021f334f8b62b10f2
#
_cell.length_a   1.000
_cell.length_b   1.000
_cell.length_c   1.000
_cell.angle_alpha   90.00
_cell.angle_beta   90.00
_cell.angle_gamma   90.00
#
_symmetry.space_group_name_H-M   'P 1'
#
loop_
_entity.id
_entity.type
_entity.pdbx_description
1 polymer ?
#
loop_
_entity_poly.entity_id
_entity_poly.type
_entity_poly.pdbx_seq_one_letter_code
_entity_poly.pdbx_strand_id
1 'polypeptide(L)'
;MKQEEAVRAAAALGSPFGGRFFLYDLSAEAPDFSEDVPILLMNPKGLYFGPAVSAARSVRDAETPVGVSFGNGDTFVTTLEAVGEYDELLGAGAVVVIGCSNTRFLEDEDGDVCGIVSGE
;
A
#
# COMPACT_ATOMS: atom_id res chain seq x y z
N MET A 1 12.42 -10.62 -0.76
CA MET A 1 11.85 -10.01 -1.98
C MET A 1 12.73 -8.85 -2.43
N LYS A 2 12.94 -8.74 -3.72
CA LYS A 2 13.71 -7.62 -4.29
C LYS A 2 12.79 -6.45 -4.59
N GLN A 3 13.34 -5.24 -4.63
CA GLN A 3 12.56 -4.04 -4.92
C GLN A 3 11.80 -4.14 -6.24
N GLU A 4 12.42 -4.69 -7.27
CA GLU A 4 11.78 -4.85 -8.57
C GLU A 4 10.55 -5.74 -8.49
N GLU A 5 10.63 -6.80 -7.70
CA GLU A 5 9.52 -7.71 -7.51
C GLU A 5 8.38 -7.02 -6.75
N ALA A 6 8.72 -6.20 -5.77
CA ALA A 6 7.72 -5.45 -5.00
C ALA A 6 6.97 -4.46 -5.88
N VAL A 7 7.68 -3.73 -6.72
CA VAL A 7 7.05 -2.76 -7.64
C VAL A 7 6.17 -3.49 -8.64
N ARG A 8 6.62 -4.62 -9.15
CA ARG A 8 5.83 -5.43 -10.09
C ARG A 8 4.56 -5.97 -9.43
N ALA A 9 4.68 -6.45 -8.20
CA ALA A 9 3.52 -6.94 -7.46
C ALA A 9 2.50 -5.82 -7.22
N ALA A 10 2.99 -4.63 -6.89
CA ALA A 10 2.12 -3.48 -6.67
C ALA A 10 1.42 -3.02 -7.95
N ALA A 11 2.02 -3.24 -9.11
CA ALA A 11 1.40 -2.86 -10.38
C ALA A 11 0.09 -3.59 -10.63
N ALA A 12 -0.13 -4.75 -10.01
CA ALA A 12 -1.39 -5.48 -10.09
C ALA A 12 -2.56 -4.70 -9.48
N LEU A 13 -2.28 -3.68 -8.66
CA LEU A 13 -3.31 -2.83 -8.07
C LEU A 13 -3.86 -1.78 -9.04
N GLY A 14 -3.27 -1.64 -10.21
CA GLY A 14 -3.66 -0.63 -11.20
C GLY A 14 -2.53 0.36 -11.43
N SER A 15 -2.75 1.63 -11.14
CA SER A 15 -1.72 2.68 -11.29
C SER A 15 -1.49 3.34 -9.92
N PRO A 16 -0.93 2.60 -8.94
CA PRO A 16 -0.90 3.08 -7.56
C PRO A 16 0.09 4.21 -7.29
N PHE A 17 1.05 4.45 -8.17
CA PHE A 17 2.13 5.37 -7.87
C PHE A 17 2.00 6.75 -8.50
N GLY A 18 1.42 6.87 -9.67
CA GLY A 18 1.22 8.14 -10.34
C GLY A 18 2.47 8.79 -10.90
N GLY A 19 3.59 8.65 -10.28
CA GLY A 19 4.86 9.25 -10.72
C GLY A 19 5.93 9.02 -9.69
N ARG A 20 5.84 9.73 -8.58
CA ARG A 20 6.83 9.62 -7.51
C ARG A 20 6.27 8.76 -6.37
N PHE A 21 7.09 7.89 -5.82
CA PHE A 21 6.72 7.10 -4.65
C PHE A 21 7.99 6.72 -3.88
N PHE A 22 7.80 6.33 -2.61
CA PHE A 22 8.90 5.80 -1.82
C PHE A 22 8.67 4.31 -1.57
N LEU A 23 9.76 3.58 -1.41
CA LEU A 23 9.72 2.16 -1.12
C LEU A 23 10.52 1.88 0.15
N TYR A 24 9.92 1.15 1.08
CA TYR A 24 10.58 0.77 2.32
C TYR A 24 10.46 -0.73 2.55
N ASP A 25 11.55 -1.32 3.05
CA ASP A 25 11.57 -2.71 3.49
C ASP A 25 11.32 -2.71 5.00
N LEU A 26 10.15 -3.17 5.42
CA LEU A 26 9.76 -3.14 6.82
C LEU A 26 10.55 -4.11 7.71
N SER A 27 11.30 -5.03 7.12
CA SER A 27 12.21 -5.87 7.90
C SER A 27 13.49 -5.14 8.28
N ALA A 28 13.77 -4.01 7.66
CA ALA A 28 15.02 -3.27 7.84
C ALA A 28 14.84 -1.87 8.40
N GLU A 29 13.73 -1.20 8.10
CA GLU A 29 13.56 0.19 8.47
C GLU A 29 12.09 0.59 8.63
N ALA A 30 11.84 1.64 9.39
CA ALA A 30 10.51 2.23 9.51
C ALA A 30 10.32 3.29 8.42
N PRO A 31 9.13 3.37 7.81
CA PRO A 31 8.89 4.36 6.76
C PRO A 31 8.65 5.75 7.31
N ASP A 32 8.91 6.74 6.46
CA ASP A 32 8.64 8.15 6.74
C ASP A 32 7.48 8.60 5.84
N PHE A 33 6.42 9.10 6.45
CA PHE A 33 5.21 9.55 5.75
C PHE A 33 5.13 11.08 5.64
N SER A 34 6.24 11.79 5.85
CA SER A 34 6.23 13.26 5.85
C SER A 34 5.93 13.87 4.48
N GLU A 35 6.20 13.15 3.40
CA GLU A 35 5.86 13.63 2.06
C GLU A 35 4.57 12.99 1.57
N ASP A 36 3.76 13.78 0.86
CA ASP A 36 2.47 13.34 0.35
C ASP A 36 2.62 12.60 -0.98
N VAL A 37 3.24 11.43 -0.90
CA VAL A 37 3.44 10.53 -2.05
C VAL A 37 3.02 9.12 -1.65
N PRO A 38 2.69 8.25 -2.62
CA PRO A 38 2.40 6.86 -2.30
C PRO A 38 3.63 6.18 -1.69
N ILE A 39 3.39 5.31 -0.74
CA ILE A 39 4.44 4.56 -0.04
C ILE A 39 4.23 3.07 -0.28
N LEU A 40 5.23 2.42 -0.84
CA LEU A 40 5.22 0.98 -1.05
C LEU A 40 5.99 0.30 0.09
N LEU A 41 5.32 -0.61 0.78
CA LEU A 41 5.90 -1.35 1.90
C LEU A 41 6.10 -2.80 1.51
N MET A 42 7.34 -3.28 1.57
CA MET A 42 7.64 -4.70 1.37
C MET A 42 7.88 -5.36 2.73
N ASN A 43 7.69 -6.66 2.78
CA ASN A 43 7.84 -7.48 3.99
C ASN A 43 6.96 -6.97 5.14
N PRO A 44 5.62 -6.87 4.92
CA PRO A 44 4.73 -6.23 5.89
C PRO A 44 4.59 -6.98 7.20
N LYS A 45 5.03 -8.23 7.28
CA LYS A 45 5.05 -8.97 8.54
C LYS A 45 6.24 -8.64 9.43
N GLY A 46 7.06 -7.69 9.02
CA GLY A 46 8.19 -7.27 9.83
C GLY A 46 7.74 -6.54 11.09
N LEU A 47 8.71 -6.30 11.98
CA LEU A 47 8.51 -5.61 13.26
C LEU A 47 7.86 -4.25 13.11
N TYR A 48 7.97 -3.64 11.96
CA TYR A 48 7.57 -2.26 11.76
C TYR A 48 6.18 -2.07 11.14
N PHE A 49 5.45 -3.16 10.87
CA PHE A 49 4.16 -2.97 10.19
C PHE A 49 3.14 -2.20 11.05
N GLY A 50 2.95 -2.62 12.29
CA GLY A 50 2.04 -1.91 13.19
C GLY A 50 2.44 -0.45 13.40
N PRO A 51 3.71 -0.18 13.77
CA PRO A 51 4.20 1.20 13.87
C PRO A 51 4.08 1.98 12.57
N ALA A 52 4.29 1.35 11.41
CA ALA A 52 4.13 2.02 10.12
C ALA A 52 2.70 2.48 9.88
N VAL A 53 1.73 1.61 10.16
CA VAL A 53 0.31 1.96 10.02
C VAL A 53 -0.05 3.09 10.97
N SER A 54 0.42 3.04 12.21
CA SER A 54 0.17 4.10 13.18
C SER A 54 0.77 5.43 12.74
N ALA A 55 1.99 5.40 12.21
CA ALA A 55 2.64 6.60 11.72
C ALA A 55 1.88 7.20 10.54
N ALA A 56 1.42 6.37 9.63
CA ALA A 56 0.64 6.82 8.49
C ALA A 56 -0.67 7.47 8.93
N ARG A 57 -1.36 6.85 9.89
CA ARG A 57 -2.62 7.36 10.42
C ARG A 57 -2.48 8.71 11.10
N SER A 58 -1.31 9.02 11.61
CA SER A 58 -1.09 10.30 12.30
C SER A 58 -0.97 11.48 11.34
N VAL A 59 -0.71 11.23 10.05
CA VAL A 59 -0.47 12.28 9.08
C VAL A 59 -1.34 12.17 7.83
N ARG A 60 -2.05 11.06 7.64
CA ARG A 60 -2.91 10.84 6.48
C ARG A 60 -4.32 10.54 6.91
N ASP A 61 -5.27 10.82 6.01
CA ASP A 61 -6.68 10.61 6.24
C ASP A 61 -6.98 9.12 6.48
N ALA A 62 -7.89 8.84 7.39
CA ALA A 62 -8.32 7.46 7.69
C ALA A 62 -8.91 6.76 6.47
N GLU A 63 -9.49 7.51 5.55
CA GLU A 63 -10.10 6.96 4.33
C GLU A 63 -9.12 6.85 3.16
N THR A 64 -7.84 7.18 3.37
CA THR A 64 -6.83 7.04 2.33
C THR A 64 -6.83 5.63 1.77
N PRO A 65 -6.90 5.46 0.43
CA PRO A 65 -6.88 4.14 -0.17
C PRO A 65 -5.57 3.41 0.11
N VAL A 66 -5.70 2.12 0.42
CA VAL A 66 -4.56 1.23 0.63
C VAL A 66 -4.80 -0.01 -0.20
N GLY A 67 -3.79 -0.42 -0.96
CA GLY A 67 -3.86 -1.63 -1.76
C GLY A 67 -2.88 -2.67 -1.25
N VAL A 68 -3.28 -3.93 -1.31
CA VAL A 68 -2.43 -5.07 -0.93
C VAL A 68 -2.33 -6.01 -2.11
N SER A 69 -1.12 -6.42 -2.46
CA SER A 69 -0.88 -7.43 -3.48
C SER A 69 -0.12 -8.58 -2.84
N PHE A 70 -0.58 -9.80 -3.09
CA PHE A 70 0.01 -10.99 -2.47
C PHE A 70 1.15 -11.60 -3.31
N GLY A 71 1.49 -10.96 -4.44
CA GLY A 71 2.59 -11.44 -5.26
C GLY A 71 2.24 -12.57 -6.21
N ASN A 72 1.06 -13.17 -6.06
CA ASN A 72 0.57 -14.25 -6.92
C ASN A 72 -0.51 -13.77 -7.89
N GLY A 73 -0.71 -12.46 -7.98
CA GLY A 73 -1.76 -11.87 -8.80
C GLY A 73 -3.01 -11.48 -8.03
N ASP A 74 -3.18 -11.99 -6.82
CA ASP A 74 -4.32 -11.63 -5.99
C ASP A 74 -4.08 -10.29 -5.31
N THR A 75 -5.12 -9.47 -5.26
CA THR A 75 -5.06 -8.15 -4.64
C THR A 75 -6.33 -7.88 -3.86
N PHE A 76 -6.26 -6.98 -2.89
CA PHE A 76 -7.46 -6.37 -2.34
C PHE A 76 -7.19 -4.92 -1.99
N VAL A 77 -8.25 -4.17 -1.80
CA VAL A 77 -8.17 -2.74 -1.54
C VAL A 77 -8.97 -2.43 -0.27
N THR A 78 -8.41 -1.58 0.56
CA THR A 78 -9.02 -1.18 1.82
C THR A 78 -8.68 0.29 2.10
N THR A 79 -8.89 0.72 3.34
CA THR A 79 -8.54 2.07 3.77
C THR A 79 -7.43 2.02 4.80
N LEU A 80 -6.80 3.16 5.03
CA LEU A 80 -5.76 3.25 6.05
C LEU A 80 -6.30 2.92 7.44
N GLU A 81 -7.56 3.26 7.69
CA GLU A 81 -8.21 2.94 8.97
C GLU A 81 -8.32 1.42 9.18
N ALA A 82 -8.63 0.67 8.12
CA ALA A 82 -8.93 -0.74 8.22
C ALA A 82 -7.74 -1.67 7.97
N VAL A 83 -6.67 -1.19 7.35
CA VAL A 83 -5.59 -2.07 6.89
C VAL A 83 -4.93 -2.87 8.02
N GLY A 84 -4.88 -2.33 9.22
CA GLY A 84 -4.29 -3.02 10.36
C GLY A 84 -5.02 -4.30 10.74
N GLU A 85 -6.30 -4.42 10.38
CA GLU A 85 -7.10 -5.60 10.69
C GLU A 85 -6.74 -6.79 9.82
N TYR A 86 -6.00 -6.55 8.73
CA TYR A 86 -5.60 -7.59 7.78
C TYR A 86 -4.18 -8.10 8.00
N ASP A 87 -3.56 -7.75 9.12
CA ASP A 87 -2.19 -8.12 9.43
C ASP A 87 -1.96 -9.64 9.31
N GLU A 88 -2.91 -10.44 9.77
CA GLU A 88 -2.78 -11.90 9.72
C GLU A 88 -2.76 -12.47 8.30
N LEU A 89 -3.32 -11.75 7.34
CA LEU A 89 -3.35 -12.19 5.95
C LEU A 89 -2.06 -11.88 5.21
N LEU A 90 -1.24 -11.00 5.76
CA LEU A 90 -0.01 -10.57 5.11
C LEU A 90 1.11 -11.57 5.38
N GLY A 91 1.77 -12.01 4.34
CA GLY A 91 2.86 -12.98 4.45
C GLY A 91 4.04 -12.58 3.59
N ALA A 92 5.03 -13.48 3.51
CA ALA A 92 6.17 -13.28 2.64
C ALA A 92 5.68 -13.11 1.20
N GLY A 93 6.20 -12.14 0.51
CA GLY A 93 5.81 -11.85 -0.85
C GLY A 93 4.66 -10.86 -0.99
N ALA A 94 3.96 -10.54 0.09
CA ALA A 94 2.94 -9.50 0.05
C ALA A 94 3.57 -8.11 0.06
N VAL A 95 2.91 -7.17 -0.61
CA VAL A 95 3.30 -5.76 -0.56
C VAL A 95 2.07 -4.92 -0.25
N VAL A 96 2.28 -3.79 0.42
CA VAL A 96 1.21 -2.87 0.78
C VAL A 96 1.55 -1.51 0.21
N VAL A 97 0.59 -0.89 -0.50
CA VAL A 97 0.76 0.47 -1.00
C VAL A 97 -0.19 1.35 -0.20
N ILE A 98 0.37 2.30 0.55
CA ILE A 98 -0.42 3.31 1.25
C ILE A 98 -0.49 4.54 0.35
N GLY A 99 -1.70 4.91 -0.01
CA GLY A 99 -1.92 6.04 -0.90
C GLY A 99 -1.61 7.39 -0.24
N CYS A 100 -1.75 8.43 -1.04
CA CYS A 100 -1.57 9.82 -0.60
C CYS A 100 -2.84 10.61 -0.92
N SER A 101 -2.79 11.93 -0.81
CA SER A 101 -3.96 12.76 -1.06
C SER A 101 -4.45 12.68 -2.51
N ASN A 102 -3.58 12.26 -3.44
CA ASN A 102 -3.92 12.10 -4.85
C ASN A 102 -4.32 10.68 -5.23
N THR A 103 -4.47 9.81 -4.24
CA THR A 103 -4.85 8.42 -4.49
C THR A 103 -6.35 8.26 -4.34
N ARG A 104 -6.95 7.52 -5.26
CA ARG A 104 -8.38 7.21 -5.21
C ARG A 104 -8.60 5.75 -5.58
N PHE A 105 -9.78 5.25 -5.25
CA PHE A 105 -10.16 3.91 -5.63
C PHE A 105 -10.43 3.83 -7.13
N LEU A 106 -10.01 2.71 -7.72
CA LEU A 106 -10.29 2.40 -9.11
C LEU A 106 -11.50 1.48 -9.15
N GLU A 107 -12.54 1.86 -9.88
CA GLU A 107 -13.76 1.07 -10.01
C GLU A 107 -13.82 0.44 -11.38
N ASP A 108 -14.37 -0.78 -11.45
CA ASP A 108 -14.60 -1.47 -12.72
C ASP A 108 -15.94 -1.02 -13.33
N GLU A 109 -16.35 -1.68 -14.42
CA GLU A 109 -17.57 -1.34 -15.13
C GLU A 109 -18.83 -1.50 -14.28
N ASP A 110 -18.78 -2.39 -13.30
CA ASP A 110 -19.93 -2.65 -12.42
C ASP A 110 -19.92 -1.75 -11.18
N GLY A 111 -18.94 -0.87 -11.05
CA GLY A 111 -18.82 0.01 -9.91
C GLY A 111 -18.11 -0.61 -8.72
N ASP A 112 -17.56 -1.82 -8.87
CA ASP A 112 -16.83 -2.48 -7.81
C ASP A 112 -15.39 -1.97 -7.76
N VAL A 113 -14.87 -1.77 -6.55
CA VAL A 113 -13.49 -1.34 -6.39
C VAL A 113 -12.56 -2.49 -6.76
N CYS A 114 -11.68 -2.26 -7.72
CA CYS A 114 -10.77 -3.29 -8.22
C CYS A 114 -9.29 -2.91 -8.06
N GLY A 115 -8.99 -1.71 -7.58
CA GLY A 115 -7.61 -1.28 -7.41
C GLY A 115 -7.53 0.14 -6.92
N ILE A 116 -6.35 0.73 -7.07
CA ILE A 116 -6.11 2.12 -6.70
C ILE A 116 -5.34 2.82 -7.81
N VAL A 117 -5.53 4.13 -7.89
CA VAL A 117 -4.81 4.97 -8.84
C VAL A 117 -4.36 6.23 -8.12
N SER A 118 -3.10 6.60 -8.33
CA SER A 118 -2.53 7.83 -7.78
C SER A 118 -2.09 8.74 -8.92
N GLY A 119 -2.07 10.01 -8.64
CA GLY A 119 -1.56 10.98 -9.58
C GLY A 119 -2.56 12.08 -9.84
N GLU A 120 -2.15 12.98 -10.68
CA GLU A 120 -2.81 14.23 -10.95
C GLU A 120 -4.24 14.21 -11.30
#